data_02c2cc310d9479cea1ea784d869d27c1
#
_entry.id   02c2cc310d9479cea1ea784d869d27c1
#
_cell.length_a   1.000
_cell.length_b   1.000
_cell.length_c   1.000
_cell.angle_alpha   90.00
_cell.angle_beta   90.00
_cell.angle_gamma   90.00
#
_symmetry.space_group_name_H-M   'P 1'
#
loop_
_entity.id
_entity.type
_entity.pdbx_description
1 polymer ?
#
loop_
_entity_poly.entity_id
_entity_poly.type
_entity_poly.pdbx_seq_one_letter_code
_entity_poly.pdbx_strand_id
1 'polypeptide(L)'
;MRSTNVTDPFAGFKAAQRHGWSTFAPLENQTTPPAARLVNHAGIRAGQRVLDVACGTAVVAVTAARRGASVTALDLTPELLARARENAGIAGVTVDFHEGDVEQLPFEASTFDVVVSQFGHIFAPRPDVAIAEMLRVLKPGGTIAFSTWPPELCLGRIFALSARFGPPLPPGVPPPVLWGDPNVVRERLGSAVKNLVFDRGTMAVPTLSPAHHRDVTERTAGPMRKIVEVLSASDPARLTEFRTEYEAVISEYLKDNEVRQDYLLTRATKI
;
A
#
# COMPACT_ATOMS: atom_id res chain seq x y z
N MET A 1 28.94 -16.41 19.05
CA MET A 1 27.60 -16.70 18.53
C MET A 1 27.64 -16.49 17.02
N ARG A 2 27.44 -17.54 16.24
CA ARG A 2 27.47 -17.47 14.77
C ARG A 2 26.15 -16.88 14.33
N SER A 3 26.16 -15.64 13.79
CA SER A 3 25.05 -15.09 13.02
C SER A 3 24.91 -15.96 11.76
N THR A 4 23.91 -16.83 11.74
CA THR A 4 23.47 -17.45 10.49
C THR A 4 22.86 -16.35 9.65
N ASN A 5 23.61 -15.87 8.66
CA ASN A 5 23.09 -15.03 7.57
C ASN A 5 22.04 -15.86 6.80
N VAL A 6 20.84 -15.94 7.30
CA VAL A 6 19.69 -16.46 6.55
C VAL A 6 19.38 -15.41 5.50
N THR A 7 19.83 -15.63 4.28
CA THR A 7 19.48 -14.77 3.14
C THR A 7 17.95 -14.77 2.99
N ASP A 8 17.33 -13.58 2.96
CA ASP A 8 15.88 -13.48 2.74
C ASP A 8 15.51 -14.15 1.41
N PRO A 9 14.67 -15.22 1.42
CA PRO A 9 14.31 -15.94 0.19
C PRO A 9 13.56 -15.07 -0.82
N PHE A 10 13.03 -13.93 -0.40
CA PHE A 10 12.32 -12.95 -1.24
C PHE A 10 13.14 -11.70 -1.57
N ALA A 11 14.45 -11.68 -1.29
CA ALA A 11 15.29 -10.50 -1.55
C ALA A 11 15.21 -10.03 -3.01
N GLY A 12 15.26 -10.94 -3.98
CA GLY A 12 15.12 -10.62 -5.40
C GLY A 12 13.74 -10.06 -5.75
N PHE A 13 12.68 -10.61 -5.16
CA PHE A 13 11.31 -10.11 -5.35
C PHE A 13 11.14 -8.70 -4.76
N LYS A 14 11.63 -8.46 -3.55
CA LYS A 14 11.61 -7.14 -2.90
C LYS A 14 12.42 -6.10 -3.69
N ALA A 15 13.58 -6.50 -4.24
CA ALA A 15 14.35 -5.62 -5.10
C ALA A 15 13.59 -5.24 -6.39
N ALA A 16 12.90 -6.19 -7.01
CA ALA A 16 12.05 -5.91 -8.17
C ALA A 16 10.87 -4.99 -7.82
N GLN A 17 10.24 -5.17 -6.66
CA GLN A 17 9.19 -4.29 -6.17
C GLN A 17 9.72 -2.87 -5.92
N ARG A 18 10.85 -2.71 -5.21
CA ARG A 18 11.52 -1.43 -4.98
C ARG A 18 11.72 -0.66 -6.30
N HIS A 19 12.27 -1.34 -7.32
CA HIS A 19 12.43 -0.75 -8.63
C HIS A 19 11.10 -0.39 -9.28
N GLY A 20 10.09 -1.26 -9.18
CA GLY A 20 8.77 -1.04 -9.75
C GLY A 20 8.06 0.19 -9.16
N TRP A 21 8.16 0.38 -7.85
CA TRP A 21 7.50 1.48 -7.15
C TRP A 21 8.24 2.82 -7.26
N SER A 22 9.51 2.85 -7.70
CA SER A 22 10.30 4.09 -7.82
C SER A 22 9.64 5.19 -8.66
N THR A 23 8.70 4.84 -9.54
CA THR A 23 7.96 5.77 -10.42
C THR A 23 6.55 6.13 -9.96
N PHE A 24 6.17 5.73 -8.74
CA PHE A 24 4.80 5.92 -8.23
C PHE A 24 4.48 7.38 -7.86
N ALA A 25 5.46 8.23 -7.59
CA ALA A 25 5.25 9.59 -7.09
C ALA A 25 4.19 10.42 -7.83
N PRO A 26 4.02 10.35 -9.17
CA PRO A 26 2.96 11.08 -9.88
C PRO A 26 1.53 10.69 -9.47
N LEU A 27 1.34 9.53 -8.83
CA LEU A 27 0.04 9.06 -8.35
C LEU A 27 -0.31 9.55 -6.92
N GLU A 28 0.58 10.32 -6.27
CA GLU A 28 0.35 10.79 -4.89
C GLU A 28 -0.92 11.62 -4.73
N ASN A 29 -1.30 12.38 -5.77
CA ASN A 29 -2.54 13.18 -5.76
C ASN A 29 -3.79 12.32 -5.61
N GLN A 30 -3.77 11.07 -6.13
CA GLN A 30 -4.88 10.14 -6.00
C GLN A 30 -4.97 9.55 -4.59
N THR A 31 -3.82 9.34 -3.93
CA THR A 31 -3.74 8.75 -2.59
C THR A 31 -3.82 9.77 -1.45
N THR A 32 -3.76 11.06 -1.75
CA THR A 32 -3.85 12.15 -0.76
C THR A 32 -5.22 12.24 -0.08
N PRO A 33 -6.38 12.22 -0.77
CA PRO A 33 -7.68 12.26 -0.12
C PRO A 33 -7.96 11.06 0.80
N PRO A 34 -7.67 9.79 0.39
CA PRO A 34 -7.78 8.62 1.27
C PRO A 34 -6.93 8.71 2.54
N ALA A 35 -5.77 9.39 2.49
CA ALA A 35 -4.89 9.53 3.66
C ALA A 35 -5.59 10.24 4.82
N ALA A 36 -6.31 11.33 4.55
CA ALA A 36 -7.09 12.04 5.57
C ALA A 36 -8.17 11.14 6.18
N ARG A 37 -8.80 10.28 5.37
CA ARG A 37 -9.80 9.33 5.86
C ARG A 37 -9.18 8.24 6.72
N LEU A 38 -8.03 7.69 6.34
CA LEU A 38 -7.30 6.70 7.16
C LEU A 38 -6.86 7.30 8.50
N VAL A 39 -6.30 8.52 8.50
CA VAL A 39 -5.88 9.22 9.72
C VAL A 39 -7.07 9.46 10.67
N ASN A 40 -8.24 9.83 10.12
CA ASN A 40 -9.49 9.96 10.88
C ASN A 40 -9.94 8.61 11.44
N HIS A 41 -9.97 7.58 10.60
CA HIS A 41 -10.41 6.23 10.96
C HIS A 41 -9.52 5.62 12.05
N ALA A 42 -8.20 5.82 11.96
CA ALA A 42 -7.24 5.41 12.98
C ALA A 42 -7.37 6.18 14.30
N GLY A 43 -8.07 7.32 14.31
CA GLY A 43 -8.22 8.16 15.49
C GLY A 43 -6.94 8.85 15.92
N ILE A 44 -6.06 9.21 14.97
CA ILE A 44 -4.78 9.86 15.27
C ILE A 44 -4.99 11.25 15.86
N ARG A 45 -4.26 11.55 16.96
CA ARG A 45 -4.36 12.79 17.73
C ARG A 45 -2.98 13.37 18.01
N ALA A 46 -2.97 14.64 18.39
CA ALA A 46 -1.76 15.32 18.84
C ALA A 46 -1.08 14.59 20.01
N GLY A 47 0.25 14.56 20.00
CA GLY A 47 1.08 13.92 21.01
C GLY A 47 1.24 12.41 20.89
N GLN A 48 0.49 11.71 20.01
CA GLN A 48 0.68 10.28 19.78
C GLN A 48 1.92 10.01 18.94
N ARG A 49 2.61 8.90 19.22
CA ARG A 49 3.68 8.36 18.40
C ARG A 49 3.07 7.45 17.32
N VAL A 50 3.20 7.84 16.07
CA VAL A 50 2.61 7.17 14.91
C VAL A 50 3.70 6.60 14.02
N LEU A 51 3.53 5.34 13.57
CA LEU A 51 4.34 4.74 12.50
C LEU A 51 3.48 4.60 11.24
N ASP A 52 3.95 5.17 10.13
CA ASP A 52 3.40 4.97 8.79
C ASP A 52 4.28 3.97 8.03
N VAL A 53 3.76 2.77 7.78
CA VAL A 53 4.50 1.65 7.19
C VAL A 53 4.20 1.55 5.70
N ALA A 54 5.26 1.39 4.90
CA ALA A 54 5.21 1.47 3.44
C ALA A 54 4.57 2.82 3.02
N CYS A 55 5.17 3.90 3.53
CA CYS A 55 4.60 5.24 3.52
C CYS A 55 4.58 5.90 2.12
N GLY A 56 5.32 5.35 1.15
CA GLY A 56 5.43 5.91 -0.18
C GLY A 56 5.93 7.35 -0.15
N THR A 57 5.16 8.27 -0.73
CA THR A 57 5.42 9.73 -0.73
C THR A 57 4.95 10.44 0.55
N ALA A 58 4.62 9.68 1.61
CA ALA A 58 4.25 10.15 2.95
C ALA A 58 2.93 10.93 3.05
N VAL A 59 1.96 10.68 2.19
CA VAL A 59 0.66 11.39 2.27
C VAL A 59 -0.04 11.15 3.61
N VAL A 60 0.07 9.95 4.21
CA VAL A 60 -0.48 9.64 5.54
C VAL A 60 0.38 10.27 6.64
N ALA A 61 1.70 10.08 6.59
CA ALA A 61 2.63 10.63 7.58
C ALA A 61 2.50 12.14 7.70
N VAL A 62 2.50 12.88 6.59
CA VAL A 62 2.30 14.34 6.54
C VAL A 62 0.94 14.73 7.13
N THR A 63 -0.12 14.00 6.77
CA THR A 63 -1.46 14.27 7.30
C THR A 63 -1.54 14.05 8.81
N ALA A 64 -0.89 13.01 9.34
CA ALA A 64 -0.82 12.73 10.77
C ALA A 64 0.02 13.77 11.52
N ALA A 65 1.19 14.17 10.97
CA ALA A 65 2.06 15.20 11.54
C ALA A 65 1.35 16.56 11.63
N ARG A 66 0.57 16.94 10.61
CA ARG A 66 -0.27 18.17 10.63
C ARG A 66 -1.32 18.15 11.73
N ARG A 67 -1.66 16.98 12.30
CA ARG A 67 -2.54 16.86 13.48
C ARG A 67 -1.79 16.93 14.80
N GLY A 68 -0.49 17.18 14.77
CA GLY A 68 0.35 17.26 15.97
C GLY A 68 0.84 15.91 16.49
N ALA A 69 0.74 14.84 15.72
CA ALA A 69 1.37 13.55 16.05
C ALA A 69 2.89 13.62 15.84
N SER A 70 3.64 12.86 16.64
CA SER A 70 5.06 12.55 16.38
C SER A 70 5.14 11.37 15.43
N VAL A 71 5.57 11.61 14.19
CA VAL A 71 5.46 10.61 13.12
C VAL A 71 6.82 10.09 12.70
N THR A 72 6.93 8.76 12.68
CA THR A 72 7.97 8.00 12.01
C THR A 72 7.36 7.35 10.77
N ALA A 73 8.07 7.33 9.65
CA ALA A 73 7.60 6.76 8.40
C ALA A 73 8.68 5.87 7.77
N LEU A 74 8.29 4.72 7.25
CA LEU A 74 9.21 3.74 6.69
C LEU A 74 8.72 3.28 5.31
N ASP A 75 9.65 3.21 4.34
CA ASP A 75 9.39 2.64 3.02
C ASP A 75 10.63 1.88 2.51
N LEU A 76 10.39 0.88 1.67
CA LEU A 76 11.44 0.09 1.04
C LEU A 76 12.14 0.86 -0.09
N THR A 77 11.49 1.88 -0.67
CA THR A 77 11.87 2.57 -1.91
C THR A 77 12.47 3.94 -1.62
N PRO A 78 13.80 4.13 -1.72
CA PRO A 78 14.45 5.41 -1.38
C PRO A 78 14.02 6.57 -2.28
N GLU A 79 13.63 6.31 -3.53
CA GLU A 79 13.12 7.33 -4.44
C GLU A 79 11.78 7.91 -3.92
N LEU A 80 10.92 7.07 -3.35
CA LEU A 80 9.70 7.53 -2.71
C LEU A 80 9.99 8.30 -1.43
N LEU A 81 10.98 7.86 -0.63
CA LEU A 81 11.40 8.58 0.57
C LEU A 81 12.04 9.94 0.25
N ALA A 82 12.71 10.08 -0.89
CA ALA A 82 13.17 11.40 -1.35
C ALA A 82 11.99 12.34 -1.56
N ARG A 83 10.96 11.88 -2.29
CA ARG A 83 9.72 12.65 -2.50
C ARG A 83 8.96 12.91 -1.19
N ALA A 84 8.94 11.93 -0.28
CA ALA A 84 8.32 12.06 1.04
C ALA A 84 8.94 13.20 1.88
N ARG A 85 10.27 13.33 1.84
CA ARG A 85 10.98 14.43 2.52
C ARG A 85 10.64 15.79 1.92
N GLU A 86 10.55 15.88 0.58
CA GLU A 86 10.09 17.11 -0.10
C GLU A 86 8.68 17.49 0.35
N ASN A 87 7.74 16.52 0.34
CA ASN A 87 6.35 16.73 0.75
C ASN A 87 6.25 17.21 2.20
N ALA A 88 7.02 16.62 3.13
CA ALA A 88 7.05 17.04 4.51
C ALA A 88 7.62 18.48 4.66
N GLY A 89 8.69 18.79 3.92
CA GLY A 89 9.28 20.14 3.88
C GLY A 89 8.32 21.20 3.34
N ILE A 90 7.64 20.91 2.22
CA ILE A 90 6.62 21.81 1.64
C ILE A 90 5.44 22.00 2.59
N ALA A 91 5.03 20.93 3.29
CA ALA A 91 3.93 20.99 4.26
C ALA A 91 4.31 21.64 5.60
N GLY A 92 5.60 21.96 5.82
CA GLY A 92 6.10 22.55 7.06
C GLY A 92 5.97 21.63 8.27
N VAL A 93 6.11 20.31 8.08
CA VAL A 93 6.02 19.32 9.16
C VAL A 93 7.30 18.51 9.29
N THR A 94 7.55 17.99 10.49
CA THR A 94 8.67 17.08 10.77
C THR A 94 8.17 15.64 10.79
N VAL A 95 8.83 14.77 10.02
CA VAL A 95 8.62 13.31 9.99
C VAL A 95 9.98 12.63 10.01
N ASP A 96 10.13 11.61 10.83
CA ASP A 96 11.35 10.79 10.91
C ASP A 96 11.28 9.67 9.86
N PHE A 97 12.10 9.76 8.79
CA PHE A 97 12.05 8.86 7.64
C PHE A 97 13.14 7.78 7.67
N HIS A 98 12.73 6.52 7.54
CA HIS A 98 13.60 5.35 7.50
C HIS A 98 13.42 4.57 6.20
N GLU A 99 14.52 4.14 5.59
CA GLU A 99 14.49 3.08 4.57
C GLU A 99 14.43 1.73 5.30
N GLY A 100 13.47 0.87 4.90
CA GLY A 100 13.33 -0.42 5.57
C GLY A 100 12.21 -1.28 5.01
N ASP A 101 12.18 -2.50 5.51
CA ASP A 101 11.22 -3.55 5.14
C ASP A 101 10.18 -3.73 6.25
N VAL A 102 8.90 -3.78 5.87
CA VAL A 102 7.80 -4.03 6.82
C VAL A 102 7.91 -5.39 7.51
N GLU A 103 8.58 -6.35 6.88
CA GLU A 103 8.82 -7.67 7.45
C GLU A 103 9.98 -7.70 8.48
N GLN A 104 10.69 -6.57 8.64
CA GLN A 104 11.79 -6.42 9.61
C GLN A 104 11.88 -4.96 10.04
N LEU A 105 10.94 -4.50 10.86
CA LEU A 105 10.89 -3.10 11.32
C LEU A 105 12.05 -2.81 12.29
N PRO A 106 12.87 -1.76 12.03
CA PRO A 106 14.05 -1.44 12.84
C PRO A 106 13.69 -0.65 14.13
N PHE A 107 12.57 -1.01 14.76
CA PHE A 107 12.06 -0.34 15.95
C PHE A 107 11.85 -1.33 17.08
N GLU A 108 12.02 -0.86 18.31
CA GLU A 108 11.76 -1.63 19.51
C GLU A 108 10.27 -2.01 19.63
N ALA A 109 10.00 -3.12 20.31
CA ALA A 109 8.63 -3.54 20.61
C ALA A 109 7.89 -2.46 21.41
N SER A 110 6.58 -2.37 21.22
CA SER A 110 5.71 -1.45 21.98
C SER A 110 6.18 0.01 21.97
N THR A 111 6.61 0.49 20.81
CA THR A 111 7.12 1.85 20.62
C THR A 111 6.04 2.85 20.25
N PHE A 112 5.07 2.45 19.41
CA PHE A 112 4.10 3.36 18.80
C PHE A 112 2.71 3.21 19.42
N ASP A 113 1.98 4.33 19.50
CA ASP A 113 0.59 4.36 19.93
C ASP A 113 -0.34 3.97 18.78
N VAL A 114 0.06 4.29 17.55
CA VAL A 114 -0.68 3.97 16.32
C VAL A 114 0.28 3.48 15.24
N VAL A 115 -0.09 2.39 14.55
CA VAL A 115 0.59 1.91 13.33
C VAL A 115 -0.40 1.95 12.19
N VAL A 116 -0.03 2.62 11.11
CA VAL A 116 -0.88 2.76 9.91
C VAL A 116 -0.17 2.31 8.63
N SER A 117 -0.94 1.92 7.63
CA SER A 117 -0.44 1.71 6.27
C SER A 117 -1.54 1.95 5.25
N GLN A 118 -1.28 2.77 4.25
CA GLN A 118 -2.22 3.00 3.15
C GLN A 118 -1.76 2.26 1.90
N PHE A 119 -2.40 1.14 1.58
CA PHE A 119 -2.19 0.32 0.38
C PHE A 119 -0.79 -0.29 0.19
N GLY A 120 0.20 0.00 1.05
CA GLY A 120 1.59 -0.40 0.80
C GLY A 120 1.97 -1.76 1.43
N HIS A 121 1.57 -2.02 2.67
CA HIS A 121 1.93 -3.26 3.39
C HIS A 121 1.43 -4.54 2.70
N ILE A 122 0.39 -4.44 1.87
CA ILE A 122 -0.22 -5.57 1.16
C ILE A 122 0.74 -6.25 0.17
N PHE A 123 1.81 -5.56 -0.22
CA PHE A 123 2.82 -6.08 -1.16
C PHE A 123 3.95 -6.87 -0.49
N ALA A 124 3.96 -6.96 0.83
CA ALA A 124 4.91 -7.81 1.54
C ALA A 124 4.71 -9.29 1.16
N PRO A 125 5.76 -10.01 0.76
CA PRO A 125 5.65 -11.41 0.33
C PRO A 125 5.20 -12.34 1.46
N ARG A 126 5.45 -11.98 2.72
CA ARG A 126 5.06 -12.74 3.91
C ARG A 126 4.10 -11.91 4.77
N PRO A 127 2.79 -11.89 4.44
CA PRO A 127 1.81 -11.06 5.14
C PRO A 127 1.75 -11.33 6.66
N ASP A 128 1.96 -12.58 7.09
CA ASP A 128 1.94 -12.93 8.50
C ASP A 128 3.17 -12.37 9.25
N VAL A 129 4.33 -12.30 8.59
CA VAL A 129 5.53 -11.65 9.14
C VAL A 129 5.33 -10.15 9.22
N ALA A 130 4.81 -9.53 8.15
CA ALA A 130 4.54 -8.10 8.11
C ALA A 130 3.57 -7.67 9.22
N ILE A 131 2.45 -8.38 9.39
CA ILE A 131 1.48 -8.05 10.44
C ILE A 131 2.04 -8.29 11.85
N ALA A 132 2.83 -9.36 12.04
CA ALA A 132 3.48 -9.62 13.31
C ALA A 132 4.45 -8.49 13.70
N GLU A 133 5.24 -7.97 12.76
CA GLU A 133 6.13 -6.83 12.99
C GLU A 133 5.37 -5.54 13.29
N MET A 134 4.30 -5.24 12.51
CA MET A 134 3.43 -4.08 12.77
C MET A 134 2.81 -4.16 14.18
N LEU A 135 2.37 -5.34 14.60
CA LEU A 135 1.84 -5.57 15.94
C LEU A 135 2.94 -5.55 17.01
N ARG A 136 4.15 -6.06 16.73
CA ARG A 136 5.27 -6.05 17.67
C ARG A 136 5.63 -4.64 18.10
N VAL A 137 5.76 -3.73 17.15
CA VAL A 137 6.15 -2.34 17.42
C VAL A 137 5.01 -1.49 17.99
N LEU A 138 3.77 -1.95 17.87
CA LEU A 138 2.58 -1.31 18.45
C LEU A 138 2.49 -1.61 19.95
N LYS A 139 2.17 -0.61 20.76
CA LYS A 139 1.92 -0.79 22.21
C LYS A 139 0.68 -1.63 22.46
N PRO A 140 0.60 -2.41 23.57
CA PRO A 140 -0.66 -2.94 24.05
C PRO A 140 -1.70 -1.80 24.21
N GLY A 141 -2.93 -2.02 23.78
CA GLY A 141 -3.96 -0.98 23.71
C GLY A 141 -3.82 0.02 22.57
N GLY A 142 -2.72 -0.03 21.79
CA GLY A 142 -2.51 0.81 20.62
C GLY A 142 -3.40 0.44 19.43
N THR A 143 -3.51 1.35 18.48
CA THR A 143 -4.36 1.18 17.30
C THR A 143 -3.53 0.77 16.07
N ILE A 144 -3.96 -0.31 15.40
CA ILE A 144 -3.53 -0.62 14.04
C ILE A 144 -4.64 -0.25 13.06
N ALA A 145 -4.32 0.45 11.97
CA ALA A 145 -5.30 0.76 10.93
C ALA A 145 -4.64 0.79 9.54
N PHE A 146 -5.35 0.29 8.53
CA PHE A 146 -4.84 0.27 7.17
C PHE A 146 -5.96 0.32 6.12
N SER A 147 -5.58 0.71 4.91
CA SER A 147 -6.45 0.71 3.71
C SER A 147 -6.00 -0.37 2.74
N THR A 148 -6.96 -1.08 2.14
CA THR A 148 -6.70 -2.20 1.23
C THR A 148 -7.75 -2.27 0.12
N TRP A 149 -7.48 -3.03 -0.94
CA TRP A 149 -8.35 -3.14 -2.11
C TRP A 149 -9.18 -4.42 -2.06
N PRO A 150 -10.53 -4.33 -1.96
CA PRO A 150 -11.41 -5.50 -2.06
C PRO A 150 -11.24 -6.21 -3.41
N PRO A 151 -11.13 -7.56 -3.42
CA PRO A 151 -10.85 -8.31 -4.64
C PRO A 151 -11.95 -8.19 -5.70
N GLU A 152 -13.20 -7.98 -5.29
CA GLU A 152 -14.36 -7.88 -6.17
C GLU A 152 -14.57 -6.49 -6.80
N LEU A 153 -13.84 -5.47 -6.35
CA LEU A 153 -14.00 -4.08 -6.81
C LEU A 153 -12.91 -3.67 -7.82
N CYS A 154 -12.98 -2.44 -8.30
CA CYS A 154 -12.18 -1.91 -9.41
C CYS A 154 -10.71 -2.35 -9.36
N LEU A 155 -9.97 -1.96 -8.34
CA LEU A 155 -8.53 -2.28 -8.23
C LEU A 155 -8.28 -3.76 -7.99
N GLY A 156 -9.14 -4.45 -7.23
CA GLY A 156 -9.04 -5.90 -7.05
C GLY A 156 -9.17 -6.65 -8.37
N ARG A 157 -10.11 -6.27 -9.22
CA ARG A 157 -10.29 -6.83 -10.56
C ARG A 157 -9.10 -6.52 -11.48
N ILE A 158 -8.54 -5.31 -11.39
CA ILE A 158 -7.30 -4.95 -12.12
C ILE A 158 -6.11 -5.80 -11.65
N PHE A 159 -5.98 -6.07 -10.34
CA PHE A 159 -4.93 -6.97 -9.84
C PHE A 159 -5.12 -8.41 -10.33
N ALA A 160 -6.36 -8.92 -10.34
CA ALA A 160 -6.66 -10.25 -10.89
C ALA A 160 -6.34 -10.32 -12.39
N LEU A 161 -6.69 -9.29 -13.15
CA LEU A 161 -6.31 -9.15 -14.56
C LEU A 161 -4.79 -9.14 -14.71
N SER A 162 -4.09 -8.31 -13.94
CA SER A 162 -2.63 -8.20 -13.98
C SER A 162 -1.94 -9.54 -13.69
N ALA A 163 -2.47 -10.35 -12.79
CA ALA A 163 -1.94 -11.69 -12.48
C ALA A 163 -2.07 -12.69 -13.63
N ARG A 164 -3.04 -12.51 -14.53
CA ARG A 164 -3.21 -13.36 -15.74
C ARG A 164 -2.21 -13.03 -16.84
N PHE A 165 -1.77 -11.80 -16.92
CA PHE A 165 -0.93 -11.28 -18.01
C PHE A 165 0.52 -11.01 -17.60
N GLY A 166 0.76 -10.79 -16.32
CA GLY A 166 2.09 -10.53 -15.78
C GLY A 166 2.86 -11.80 -15.40
N PRO A 167 4.10 -11.64 -14.96
CA PRO A 167 4.85 -12.75 -14.40
C PRO A 167 4.17 -13.29 -13.14
N PRO A 168 4.21 -14.62 -12.92
CA PRO A 168 3.61 -15.22 -11.74
C PRO A 168 4.31 -14.71 -10.46
N LEU A 169 3.54 -14.63 -9.37
CA LEU A 169 4.12 -14.40 -8.05
C LEU A 169 5.04 -15.56 -7.65
N PRO A 170 6.10 -15.29 -6.88
CA PRO A 170 6.94 -16.36 -6.36
C PRO A 170 6.13 -17.38 -5.55
N PRO A 171 6.55 -18.66 -5.50
CA PRO A 171 5.89 -19.66 -4.69
C PRO A 171 5.72 -19.21 -3.23
N GLY A 172 4.54 -19.36 -2.68
CA GLY A 172 4.21 -18.97 -1.31
C GLY A 172 3.85 -17.49 -1.11
N VAL A 173 3.95 -16.66 -2.14
CA VAL A 173 3.49 -15.25 -2.06
C VAL A 173 2.00 -15.17 -2.41
N PRO A 174 1.13 -14.79 -1.45
CA PRO A 174 -0.30 -14.69 -1.72
C PRO A 174 -0.62 -13.40 -2.51
N PRO A 175 -1.74 -13.40 -3.27
CA PRO A 175 -2.21 -12.20 -3.95
C PRO A 175 -2.44 -11.03 -2.97
N PRO A 176 -1.91 -9.82 -3.27
CA PRO A 176 -2.06 -8.65 -2.39
C PRO A 176 -3.51 -8.30 -2.06
N VAL A 177 -4.43 -8.53 -3.00
CA VAL A 177 -5.86 -8.22 -2.86
C VAL A 177 -6.58 -9.03 -1.77
N LEU A 178 -6.00 -10.15 -1.30
CA LEU A 178 -6.54 -10.89 -0.16
C LEU A 178 -6.63 -10.04 1.12
N TRP A 179 -5.83 -9.00 1.24
CA TRP A 179 -5.96 -8.02 2.32
C TRP A 179 -7.26 -7.19 2.27
N GLY A 180 -7.94 -7.17 1.14
CA GLY A 180 -9.24 -6.51 0.98
C GLY A 180 -10.45 -7.37 1.34
N ASP A 181 -10.24 -8.65 1.68
CA ASP A 181 -11.28 -9.54 2.21
C ASP A 181 -11.33 -9.45 3.75
N PRO A 182 -12.45 -8.99 4.33
CA PRO A 182 -12.60 -8.90 5.78
C PRO A 182 -12.39 -10.22 6.53
N ASN A 183 -12.66 -11.38 5.92
CA ASN A 183 -12.46 -12.68 6.56
C ASN A 183 -10.97 -13.02 6.65
N VAL A 184 -10.22 -12.78 5.58
CA VAL A 184 -8.76 -12.95 5.55
C VAL A 184 -8.09 -11.99 6.56
N VAL A 185 -8.57 -10.75 6.66
CA VAL A 185 -8.06 -9.79 7.64
C VAL A 185 -8.33 -10.27 9.07
N ARG A 186 -9.53 -10.81 9.37
CA ARG A 186 -9.85 -11.39 10.69
C ARG A 186 -8.92 -12.56 11.03
N GLU A 187 -8.67 -13.44 10.07
CA GLU A 187 -7.76 -14.57 10.25
C GLU A 187 -6.33 -14.10 10.55
N ARG A 188 -5.79 -13.18 9.76
CA ARG A 188 -4.42 -12.66 9.92
C ARG A 188 -4.20 -11.88 11.22
N LEU A 189 -5.16 -11.09 11.65
CA LEU A 189 -5.08 -10.37 12.93
C LEU A 189 -5.35 -11.30 14.12
N GLY A 190 -6.19 -12.30 13.95
CA GLY A 190 -6.48 -13.36 14.93
C GLY A 190 -6.82 -12.83 16.31
N SER A 191 -6.32 -13.53 17.32
CA SER A 191 -6.52 -13.18 18.75
C SER A 191 -5.58 -12.07 19.24
N ALA A 192 -4.70 -11.54 18.39
CA ALA A 192 -3.77 -10.47 18.79
C ALA A 192 -4.44 -9.09 18.92
N VAL A 193 -5.69 -8.97 18.44
CA VAL A 193 -6.44 -7.70 18.46
C VAL A 193 -7.86 -7.86 18.99
N LYS A 194 -8.43 -6.74 19.41
CA LYS A 194 -9.84 -6.57 19.75
C LYS A 194 -10.43 -5.35 19.06
N ASN A 195 -11.74 -5.17 19.15
CA ASN A 195 -12.45 -4.03 18.54
C ASN A 195 -12.16 -3.87 17.04
N LEU A 196 -12.07 -5.00 16.33
CA LEU A 196 -11.87 -4.98 14.88
C LEU A 196 -13.11 -4.43 14.18
N VAL A 197 -12.93 -3.35 13.46
CA VAL A 197 -13.98 -2.68 12.67
C VAL A 197 -13.51 -2.45 11.23
N PHE A 198 -14.46 -2.54 10.33
CA PHE A 198 -14.27 -2.23 8.91
C PHE A 198 -15.14 -1.05 8.51
N ASP A 199 -14.65 -0.24 7.59
CA ASP A 199 -15.38 0.83 6.92
C ASP A 199 -14.99 0.85 5.44
N ARG A 200 -15.72 1.56 4.61
CA ARG A 200 -15.41 1.72 3.19
C ARG A 200 -15.12 3.17 2.86
N GLY A 201 -14.12 3.36 1.99
CA GLY A 201 -13.82 4.65 1.38
C GLY A 201 -13.86 4.55 -0.13
N THR A 202 -13.96 5.71 -0.77
CA THR A 202 -13.88 5.84 -2.21
C THR A 202 -12.75 6.79 -2.55
N MET A 203 -11.91 6.38 -3.50
CA MET A 203 -10.95 7.24 -4.17
C MET A 203 -11.50 7.54 -5.56
N ALA A 204 -11.72 8.81 -5.87
CA ALA A 204 -12.11 9.30 -7.17
C ALA A 204 -10.84 9.68 -7.96
N VAL A 205 -10.60 9.02 -9.09
CA VAL A 205 -9.42 9.24 -9.91
C VAL A 205 -9.83 10.02 -11.16
N PRO A 206 -9.43 11.28 -11.31
CA PRO A 206 -9.73 12.08 -12.49
C PRO A 206 -9.23 11.42 -13.77
N THR A 207 -10.11 11.25 -14.74
CA THR A 207 -9.83 10.45 -15.93
C THR A 207 -10.70 10.90 -17.09
N LEU A 208 -10.10 11.12 -18.26
CA LEU A 208 -10.83 11.54 -19.47
C LEU A 208 -11.51 10.39 -20.21
N SER A 209 -10.92 9.17 -20.10
CA SER A 209 -11.43 7.95 -20.74
C SER A 209 -10.76 6.71 -20.13
N PRO A 210 -11.29 5.50 -20.35
CA PRO A 210 -10.61 4.26 -19.94
C PRO A 210 -9.18 4.15 -20.50
N ALA A 211 -8.98 4.53 -21.76
CA ALA A 211 -7.66 4.54 -22.40
C ALA A 211 -6.71 5.55 -21.74
N HIS A 212 -7.20 6.71 -21.32
CA HIS A 212 -6.40 7.70 -20.59
C HIS A 212 -5.97 7.15 -19.22
N HIS A 213 -6.88 6.52 -18.48
CA HIS A 213 -6.56 5.88 -17.20
C HIS A 213 -5.50 4.80 -17.36
N ARG A 214 -5.64 3.94 -18.38
CA ARG A 214 -4.66 2.90 -18.72
C ARG A 214 -3.28 3.50 -19.02
N ASP A 215 -3.23 4.50 -19.91
CA ASP A 215 -1.97 5.14 -20.32
C ASP A 215 -1.20 5.73 -19.12
N VAL A 216 -1.89 6.46 -18.23
CA VAL A 216 -1.28 6.99 -17.01
C VAL A 216 -0.77 5.86 -16.12
N THR A 217 -1.56 4.81 -15.94
CA THR A 217 -1.22 3.68 -15.06
C THR A 217 -0.05 2.86 -15.61
N GLU A 218 -0.01 2.62 -16.93
CA GLU A 218 1.11 1.94 -17.61
C GLU A 218 2.44 2.67 -17.44
N ARG A 219 2.42 3.99 -17.29
CA ARG A 219 3.64 4.80 -17.08
C ARG A 219 4.10 4.89 -15.64
N THR A 220 3.20 4.76 -14.68
CA THR A 220 3.45 5.13 -13.27
C THR A 220 3.37 3.98 -12.28
N ALA A 221 2.55 2.96 -12.55
CA ALA A 221 2.37 1.83 -11.65
C ALA A 221 3.31 0.67 -12.01
N GLY A 222 4.22 0.31 -11.10
CA GLY A 222 5.26 -0.69 -11.34
C GLY A 222 4.78 -2.02 -11.93
N PRO A 223 3.75 -2.68 -11.38
CA PRO A 223 3.23 -3.92 -11.94
C PRO A 223 2.73 -3.77 -13.38
N MET A 224 2.07 -2.66 -13.71
CA MET A 224 1.55 -2.39 -15.05
C MET A 224 2.68 -2.14 -16.05
N ARG A 225 3.69 -1.36 -15.65
CA ARG A 225 4.89 -1.14 -16.46
C ARG A 225 5.57 -2.46 -16.81
N LYS A 226 5.68 -3.37 -15.84
CA LYS A 226 6.31 -4.68 -16.06
C LYS A 226 5.55 -5.54 -17.06
N ILE A 227 4.22 -5.55 -17.02
CA ILE A 227 3.38 -6.24 -17.99
C ILE A 227 3.63 -5.67 -19.40
N VAL A 228 3.59 -4.35 -19.55
CA VAL A 228 3.83 -3.68 -20.84
C VAL A 228 5.22 -4.00 -21.37
N GLU A 229 6.26 -3.89 -20.54
CA GLU A 229 7.65 -4.20 -20.90
C GLU A 229 7.78 -5.62 -21.45
N VAL A 230 7.26 -6.60 -20.68
CA VAL A 230 7.38 -8.02 -21.05
C VAL A 230 6.57 -8.33 -22.32
N LEU A 231 5.31 -7.95 -22.37
CA LEU A 231 4.42 -8.32 -23.48
C LEU A 231 4.73 -7.54 -24.75
N SER A 232 5.20 -6.30 -24.67
CA SER A 232 5.63 -5.56 -25.88
C SER A 232 6.76 -6.26 -26.64
N ALA A 233 7.63 -6.95 -25.89
CA ALA A 233 8.77 -7.66 -26.48
C ALA A 233 8.42 -9.09 -26.90
N SER A 234 7.53 -9.79 -26.18
CA SER A 234 7.29 -11.23 -26.34
C SER A 234 5.98 -11.58 -27.05
N ASP A 235 4.90 -10.81 -26.82
CA ASP A 235 3.57 -11.09 -27.35
C ASP A 235 2.70 -9.82 -27.45
N PRO A 236 2.88 -9.00 -28.52
CA PRO A 236 2.08 -7.78 -28.72
C PRO A 236 0.57 -8.01 -28.85
N ALA A 237 0.15 -9.19 -29.33
CA ALA A 237 -1.29 -9.52 -29.42
C ALA A 237 -1.89 -9.68 -28.02
N ARG A 238 -1.18 -10.36 -27.13
CA ARG A 238 -1.58 -10.52 -25.74
C ARG A 238 -1.56 -9.21 -24.96
N LEU A 239 -0.65 -8.28 -25.29
CA LEU A 239 -0.70 -6.93 -24.74
C LEU A 239 -1.97 -6.17 -25.18
N THR A 240 -2.38 -6.34 -26.43
CA THR A 240 -3.64 -5.73 -26.92
C THR A 240 -4.86 -6.30 -26.18
N GLU A 241 -4.91 -7.62 -25.98
CA GLU A 241 -5.94 -8.28 -25.18
C GLU A 241 -5.99 -7.71 -23.75
N PHE A 242 -4.84 -7.64 -23.06
CA PHE A 242 -4.72 -7.05 -21.74
C PHE A 242 -5.29 -5.64 -21.69
N ARG A 243 -4.92 -4.77 -22.64
CA ARG A 243 -5.38 -3.38 -22.71
C ARG A 243 -6.89 -3.30 -22.92
N THR A 244 -7.45 -4.16 -23.76
CA THR A 244 -8.91 -4.22 -24.01
C THR A 244 -9.65 -4.61 -22.75
N GLU A 245 -9.21 -5.67 -22.06
CA GLU A 245 -9.86 -6.10 -20.80
C GLU A 245 -9.68 -5.06 -19.68
N TYR A 246 -8.52 -4.40 -19.61
CA TYR A 246 -8.28 -3.32 -18.64
C TYR A 246 -9.27 -2.17 -18.84
N GLU A 247 -9.40 -1.71 -20.08
CA GLU A 247 -10.32 -0.61 -20.43
C GLU A 247 -11.78 -1.00 -20.19
N ALA A 248 -12.15 -2.26 -20.42
CA ALA A 248 -13.48 -2.77 -20.10
C ALA A 248 -13.78 -2.70 -18.60
N VAL A 249 -12.83 -3.13 -17.75
CA VAL A 249 -12.98 -3.00 -16.29
C VAL A 249 -13.12 -1.54 -15.89
N ILE A 250 -12.25 -0.65 -16.37
CA ILE A 250 -12.29 0.78 -16.00
C ILE A 250 -13.61 1.43 -16.46
N SER A 251 -14.15 1.04 -17.61
CA SER A 251 -15.41 1.58 -18.13
C SER A 251 -16.60 1.38 -17.19
N GLU A 252 -16.62 0.30 -16.42
CA GLU A 252 -17.70 0.02 -15.44
C GLU A 252 -17.66 0.98 -14.24
N TYR A 253 -16.50 1.57 -13.96
CA TYR A 253 -16.26 2.46 -12.81
C TYR A 253 -16.06 3.92 -13.20
N LEU A 254 -16.02 4.24 -14.50
CA LEU A 254 -15.87 5.60 -15.03
C LEU A 254 -17.21 6.29 -15.09
N LYS A 255 -17.34 7.41 -14.39
CA LYS A 255 -18.48 8.31 -14.46
C LYS A 255 -18.03 9.75 -14.24
N ASP A 256 -18.57 10.69 -15.00
CA ASP A 256 -18.36 12.12 -14.83
C ASP A 256 -16.86 12.52 -14.76
N ASN A 257 -16.04 11.91 -15.63
CA ASN A 257 -14.57 12.05 -15.68
C ASN A 257 -13.83 11.58 -14.42
N GLU A 258 -14.42 10.69 -13.64
CA GLU A 258 -13.78 10.06 -12.49
C GLU A 258 -13.92 8.52 -12.55
N VAL A 259 -12.82 7.81 -12.27
CA VAL A 259 -12.87 6.37 -11.99
C VAL A 259 -13.03 6.18 -10.49
N ARG A 260 -14.12 5.57 -10.10
CA ARG A 260 -14.40 5.23 -8.71
C ARG A 260 -13.61 3.99 -8.28
N GLN A 261 -12.76 4.13 -7.28
CA GLN A 261 -11.97 3.06 -6.70
C GLN A 261 -12.31 2.94 -5.21
N ASP A 262 -13.22 2.04 -4.88
CA ASP A 262 -13.61 1.80 -3.49
C ASP A 262 -12.56 0.93 -2.80
N TYR A 263 -12.29 1.23 -1.52
CA TYR A 263 -11.32 0.53 -0.69
C TYR A 263 -11.89 0.20 0.69
N LEU A 264 -11.31 -0.82 1.31
CA LEU A 264 -11.61 -1.23 2.68
C LEU A 264 -10.70 -0.48 3.65
N LEU A 265 -11.27 0.06 4.72
CA LEU A 265 -10.59 0.58 5.88
C LEU A 265 -10.71 -0.44 7.01
N THR A 266 -9.60 -0.79 7.60
CA THR A 266 -9.53 -1.68 8.77
C THR A 266 -8.98 -0.90 9.95
N ARG A 267 -9.57 -1.09 11.14
CA ARG A 267 -9.01 -0.60 12.41
C ARG A 267 -9.23 -1.65 13.49
N ALA A 268 -8.20 -1.85 14.31
CA ALA A 268 -8.29 -2.73 15.49
C ALA A 268 -7.42 -2.18 16.63
N THR A 269 -7.63 -2.71 17.83
CA THR A 269 -6.84 -2.40 19.03
C THR A 269 -5.99 -3.62 19.38
N LYS A 270 -4.68 -3.48 19.52
CA LYS A 270 -3.80 -4.55 20.02
C LYS A 270 -4.18 -4.94 21.45
N ILE A 271 -4.23 -6.23 21.73
CA ILE A 271 -4.45 -6.77 23.10
C ILE A 271 -3.21 -6.63 23.96
#